data_cbca8e6c0c177c5259d480e2724fa240
#
_entry.id   cbca8e6c0c177c5259d480e2724fa240
#
_cell.length_a   1.000
_cell.length_b   1.000
_cell.length_c   1.000
_cell.angle_alpha   90.00
_cell.angle_beta   90.00
_cell.angle_gamma   90.00
#
_symmetry.space_group_name_H-M   'P 1'
#
loop_
_entity.id
_entity.type
_entity.pdbx_description
1 polymer ?
#
loop_
_entity_poly.entity_id
_entity_poly.type
_entity_poly.pdbx_seq_one_letter_code
_entity_poly.pdbx_strand_id
1 'polypeptide(L)'
;MSAFKKLASDTALYGVSTILGRLLNYALVPVQTYAFGQPKQLASNVELYAYIALLLVLYTLGLETAFFRFAARRPETTPKVFSDTLSMVIVITSIATVVLLWLAPDIARWLDYPNQTMFIRWSALIVAIDAITAIPFARLRVENKARQFVKAKMINIGIVVALNVFFIIVCKDVYEGDYLPQLRPFVQYIYDPEIGPGYIFLANLLGNACYFWLLRKAFAGFRFQLDWPEIRTLYLYAYPIMLTGLANVVNNLTDRLFLRHYLPEGFYAGLTNEDALGIYGQCYKLSVFMALAIQSFRFAADPFFFSKAEDKNAPGLLARVTKWFIIVCVLIWIGVSLNLDVLGLLIGPKYRQGLGIVPLLLLGNLFLGIYFNLAFWFKLSDKTKYGTLITVIGAVVTLLGNMFLIPIMGYMGCAVAFLASSVVMTVICYVLGEKHYPVPYDVRSALGYITGAGLLIYASLQIDIPNPWIAVPFHLALFGLSAAVIAVIERDTIREGWARFRRSRKPAPVGSSQ
;
A
#
# COMPACT_ATOMS: atom_id res chain seq x y z
N MET A 1 30.29 12.38 8.40
CA MET A 1 29.54 11.35 7.62
C MET A 1 29.42 11.85 6.20
N SER A 2 29.74 11.03 5.17
CA SER A 2 29.56 11.46 3.77
C SER A 2 28.07 11.71 3.49
N ALA A 3 27.76 12.70 2.63
CA ALA A 3 26.38 13.04 2.25
C ALA A 3 25.56 11.82 1.82
N PHE A 4 26.22 10.86 1.16
CA PHE A 4 25.64 9.59 0.76
C PHE A 4 25.21 8.71 1.96
N LYS A 5 26.02 8.64 3.03
CA LYS A 5 25.68 7.87 4.23
C LYS A 5 24.50 8.48 4.99
N LYS A 6 24.38 9.79 4.98
CA LYS A 6 23.23 10.51 5.54
C LYS A 6 21.96 10.24 4.72
N LEU A 7 22.05 10.37 3.38
CA LEU A 7 20.92 10.10 2.49
C LEU A 7 20.42 8.66 2.62
N ALA A 8 21.33 7.68 2.65
CA ALA A 8 20.97 6.27 2.84
C ALA A 8 20.30 6.02 4.20
N SER A 9 20.82 6.67 5.27
CA SER A 9 20.22 6.58 6.61
C SER A 9 18.82 7.18 6.67
N ASP A 10 18.62 8.35 6.06
CA ASP A 10 17.31 9.04 6.05
C ASP A 10 16.29 8.25 5.20
N THR A 11 16.71 7.73 4.04
CA THR A 11 15.86 6.86 3.20
C THR A 11 15.47 5.58 3.95
N ALA A 12 16.39 4.96 4.67
CA ALA A 12 16.10 3.80 5.49
C ALA A 12 15.09 4.12 6.62
N LEU A 13 15.23 5.27 7.27
CA LEU A 13 14.30 5.74 8.30
C LEU A 13 12.89 5.95 7.75
N TYR A 14 12.73 6.60 6.60
CA TYR A 14 11.44 6.75 5.94
C TYR A 14 10.84 5.39 5.55
N GLY A 15 11.66 4.50 5.00
CA GLY A 15 11.27 3.15 4.61
C GLY A 15 10.76 2.32 5.78
N VAL A 16 11.56 2.20 6.82
CA VAL A 16 11.23 1.43 8.03
C VAL A 16 9.96 1.97 8.70
N SER A 17 9.81 3.29 8.82
CA SER A 17 8.61 3.88 9.41
C SER A 17 7.34 3.57 8.62
N THR A 18 7.42 3.58 7.30
CA THR A 18 6.27 3.28 6.44
C THR A 18 5.90 1.79 6.51
N ILE A 19 6.90 0.90 6.53
CA ILE A 19 6.69 -0.55 6.67
C ILE A 19 6.10 -0.87 8.04
N LEU A 20 6.68 -0.33 9.11
CA LEU A 20 6.20 -0.55 10.47
C LEU A 20 4.78 -0.02 10.66
N GLY A 21 4.47 1.14 10.08
CA GLY A 21 3.12 1.68 10.07
C GLY A 21 2.10 0.76 9.42
N ARG A 22 2.45 0.19 8.28
CA ARG A 22 1.58 -0.80 7.62
C ARG A 22 1.42 -2.06 8.46
N LEU A 23 2.51 -2.61 9.00
CA LEU A 23 2.45 -3.79 9.87
C LEU A 23 1.53 -3.58 11.08
N LEU A 24 1.62 -2.43 11.75
CA LEU A 24 0.76 -2.11 12.89
C LEU A 24 -0.72 -1.99 12.49
N ASN A 25 -1.01 -1.38 11.34
CA ASN A 25 -2.38 -1.34 10.81
C ASN A 25 -2.91 -2.74 10.45
N TYR A 26 -2.06 -3.64 9.94
CA TYR A 26 -2.45 -5.02 9.68
C TYR A 26 -2.63 -5.84 10.98
N ALA A 27 -1.92 -5.49 12.05
CA ALA A 27 -2.13 -6.10 13.37
C ALA A 27 -3.54 -5.83 13.94
N LEU A 28 -4.26 -4.82 13.40
CA LEU A 28 -5.66 -4.57 13.73
C LEU A 28 -6.64 -5.51 13.01
N VAL A 29 -6.20 -6.27 11.99
CA VAL A 29 -7.10 -7.19 11.25
C VAL A 29 -7.73 -8.25 12.15
N PRO A 30 -6.98 -8.98 13.00
CA PRO A 30 -7.58 -9.88 13.97
C PRO A 30 -8.57 -9.16 14.88
N VAL A 31 -8.18 -8.02 15.46
CA VAL A 31 -9.04 -7.23 16.35
C VAL A 31 -10.39 -6.92 15.70
N GLN A 32 -10.35 -6.40 14.46
CA GLN A 32 -11.54 -6.00 13.72
C GLN A 32 -12.40 -7.21 13.32
N THR A 33 -11.80 -8.27 12.77
CA THR A 33 -12.55 -9.40 12.21
C THR A 33 -13.11 -10.36 13.27
N TYR A 34 -12.51 -10.41 14.44
CA TYR A 34 -13.05 -11.17 15.57
C TYR A 34 -14.10 -10.36 16.36
N ALA A 35 -13.90 -9.04 16.52
CA ALA A 35 -14.88 -8.18 17.17
C ALA A 35 -16.16 -8.00 16.32
N PHE A 36 -16.02 -7.87 15.01
CA PHE A 36 -17.12 -7.77 14.05
C PHE A 36 -17.29 -9.10 13.31
N GLY A 37 -17.99 -10.03 13.96
CA GLY A 37 -18.13 -11.41 13.48
C GLY A 37 -18.95 -11.60 12.20
N GLN A 38 -19.60 -10.55 11.66
CA GLN A 38 -20.33 -10.59 10.39
C GLN A 38 -19.60 -9.74 9.35
N PRO A 39 -19.28 -10.31 8.16
CA PRO A 39 -18.51 -9.63 7.12
C PRO A 39 -19.13 -8.32 6.63
N LYS A 40 -20.45 -8.25 6.50
CA LYS A 40 -21.17 -7.04 6.11
C LYS A 40 -20.89 -5.82 7.00
N GLN A 41 -20.58 -6.05 8.29
CA GLN A 41 -20.29 -4.96 9.21
C GLN A 41 -19.04 -4.16 8.80
N LEU A 42 -18.05 -4.83 8.21
CA LEU A 42 -16.83 -4.17 7.74
C LEU A 42 -16.88 -3.74 6.27
N ALA A 43 -17.97 -4.01 5.55
CA ALA A 43 -18.10 -3.67 4.13
C ALA A 43 -17.99 -2.16 3.90
N SER A 44 -18.76 -1.36 4.65
CA SER A 44 -18.71 0.10 4.56
C SER A 44 -17.31 0.67 4.84
N ASN A 45 -16.56 0.07 5.76
CA ASN A 45 -15.18 0.47 6.01
C ASN A 45 -14.30 0.23 4.76
N VAL A 46 -14.41 -0.96 4.14
CA VAL A 46 -13.65 -1.31 2.93
C VAL A 46 -13.94 -0.35 1.80
N GLU A 47 -15.21 -0.06 1.56
CA GLU A 47 -15.68 0.82 0.49
C GLU A 47 -15.30 2.29 0.74
N LEU A 48 -15.62 2.83 1.92
CA LEU A 48 -15.34 4.23 2.25
C LEU A 48 -13.85 4.55 2.27
N TYR A 49 -12.98 3.63 2.70
CA TYR A 49 -11.53 3.82 2.59
C TYR A 49 -11.04 3.85 1.14
N ALA A 50 -11.71 3.19 0.20
CA ALA A 50 -11.41 3.33 -1.23
C ALA A 50 -11.81 4.72 -1.75
N TYR A 51 -12.97 5.26 -1.33
CA TYR A 51 -13.35 6.64 -1.64
C TYR A 51 -12.42 7.67 -0.98
N ILE A 52 -12.00 7.47 0.28
CA ILE A 52 -11.01 8.32 0.95
C ILE A 52 -9.72 8.42 0.12
N ALA A 53 -9.21 7.30 -0.38
CA ALA A 53 -7.99 7.31 -1.19
C ALA A 53 -8.17 8.04 -2.54
N LEU A 54 -9.33 7.90 -3.18
CA LEU A 54 -9.68 8.63 -4.40
C LEU A 54 -9.78 10.15 -4.14
N LEU A 55 -10.53 10.52 -3.11
CA LEU A 55 -10.73 11.91 -2.72
C LEU A 55 -9.41 12.58 -2.31
N LEU A 56 -8.50 11.87 -1.65
CA LEU A 56 -7.20 12.42 -1.25
C LEU A 56 -6.39 12.89 -2.46
N VAL A 57 -6.42 12.17 -3.58
CA VAL A 57 -5.75 12.59 -4.82
C VAL A 57 -6.39 13.87 -5.38
N LEU A 58 -7.73 13.97 -5.32
CA LEU A 58 -8.47 15.15 -5.77
C LEU A 58 -8.26 16.34 -4.84
N TYR A 59 -8.18 16.15 -3.53
CA TYR A 59 -7.93 17.22 -2.56
C TYR A 59 -6.52 17.79 -2.66
N THR A 60 -5.52 16.91 -2.91
CA THR A 60 -4.12 17.33 -3.00
C THR A 60 -3.73 17.80 -4.40
N LEU A 61 -4.49 17.46 -5.46
CA LEU A 61 -4.24 17.79 -6.88
C LEU A 61 -2.79 17.51 -7.35
N GLY A 62 -2.06 16.61 -6.69
CA GLY A 62 -0.63 16.36 -6.98
C GLY A 62 0.31 17.47 -6.51
N LEU A 63 -0.20 18.46 -5.76
CA LEU A 63 0.57 19.64 -5.29
C LEU A 63 1.71 19.26 -4.33
N GLU A 64 1.61 18.15 -3.61
CA GLU A 64 2.69 17.64 -2.77
C GLU A 64 3.99 17.42 -3.60
N THR A 65 3.87 16.78 -4.75
CA THR A 65 5.01 16.51 -5.63
C THR A 65 5.51 17.80 -6.30
N ALA A 66 4.60 18.70 -6.69
CA ALA A 66 4.97 20.01 -7.21
C ALA A 66 5.75 20.82 -6.17
N PHE A 67 5.25 20.92 -4.94
CA PHE A 67 5.95 21.58 -3.84
C PHE A 67 7.37 21.03 -3.67
N PHE A 68 7.50 19.69 -3.59
CA PHE A 68 8.79 19.05 -3.42
C PHE A 68 9.79 19.45 -4.52
N ARG A 69 9.35 19.44 -5.77
CA ARG A 69 10.21 19.81 -6.92
C ARG A 69 10.63 21.26 -6.89
N PHE A 70 9.67 22.18 -6.69
CA PHE A 70 9.96 23.61 -6.74
C PHE A 70 10.80 24.07 -5.55
N ALA A 71 10.50 23.58 -4.34
CA ALA A 71 11.29 23.85 -3.13
C ALA A 71 12.72 23.29 -3.22
N ALA A 72 12.91 22.10 -3.82
CA ALA A 72 14.25 21.53 -4.01
C ALA A 72 15.09 22.28 -5.05
N ARG A 73 14.46 22.87 -6.08
CA ARG A 73 15.17 23.63 -7.12
C ARG A 73 15.52 25.07 -6.72
N ARG A 74 14.74 25.68 -5.85
CA ARG A 74 14.88 27.09 -5.43
C ARG A 74 14.76 27.18 -3.91
N PRO A 75 15.80 26.79 -3.16
CA PRO A 75 15.75 26.76 -1.69
C PRO A 75 15.38 28.11 -1.06
N GLU A 76 15.79 29.23 -1.68
CA GLU A 76 15.51 30.59 -1.23
C GLU A 76 14.03 30.97 -1.27
N THR A 77 13.26 30.39 -2.19
CA THR A 77 11.81 30.64 -2.33
C THR A 77 10.95 29.62 -1.59
N THR A 78 11.54 28.62 -0.95
CA THR A 78 10.82 27.55 -0.24
C THR A 78 9.73 28.05 0.72
N PRO A 79 9.94 29.10 1.55
CA PRO A 79 8.88 29.59 2.44
C PRO A 79 7.66 30.16 1.70
N LYS A 80 7.89 30.81 0.55
CA LYS A 80 6.83 31.36 -0.30
C LYS A 80 6.07 30.23 -0.97
N VAL A 81 6.77 29.32 -1.66
CA VAL A 81 6.17 28.16 -2.33
C VAL A 81 5.38 27.29 -1.34
N PHE A 82 5.88 27.13 -0.11
CA PHE A 82 5.18 26.43 0.96
C PHE A 82 3.85 27.12 1.30
N SER A 83 3.89 28.44 1.49
CA SER A 83 2.70 29.22 1.85
C SER A 83 1.64 29.20 0.73
N ASP A 84 2.05 29.41 -0.52
CA ASP A 84 1.14 29.39 -1.68
C ASP A 84 0.52 28.00 -1.88
N THR A 85 1.35 26.94 -1.80
CA THR A 85 0.86 25.56 -1.97
C THR A 85 -0.09 25.16 -0.86
N LEU A 86 0.26 25.44 0.40
CA LEU A 86 -0.56 25.08 1.55
C LEU A 86 -1.86 25.90 1.56
N SER A 87 -1.83 27.19 1.21
CA SER A 87 -3.03 28.03 1.09
C SER A 87 -3.99 27.49 0.03
N MET A 88 -3.47 27.09 -1.14
CA MET A 88 -4.28 26.48 -2.19
C MET A 88 -4.91 25.16 -1.71
N VAL A 89 -4.14 24.28 -1.07
CA VAL A 89 -4.67 23.03 -0.51
C VAL A 89 -5.73 23.30 0.55
N ILE A 90 -5.53 24.27 1.45
CA ILE A 90 -6.52 24.64 2.47
C ILE A 90 -7.83 25.11 1.81
N VAL A 91 -7.76 25.97 0.80
CA VAL A 91 -8.97 26.49 0.11
C VAL A 91 -9.74 25.34 -0.55
N ILE A 92 -9.06 24.52 -1.36
CA ILE A 92 -9.68 23.38 -2.05
C ILE A 92 -10.30 22.41 -1.03
N THR A 93 -9.52 22.05 0.00
CA THR A 93 -9.94 21.15 1.06
C THR A 93 -11.16 21.69 1.81
N SER A 94 -11.15 22.97 2.17
CA SER A 94 -12.28 23.59 2.90
C SER A 94 -13.55 23.57 2.07
N ILE A 95 -13.49 23.98 0.81
CA ILE A 95 -14.65 23.98 -0.09
C ILE A 95 -15.17 22.56 -0.29
N ALA A 96 -14.30 21.62 -0.66
CA ALA A 96 -14.69 20.24 -0.92
C ALA A 96 -15.26 19.56 0.34
N THR A 97 -14.66 19.80 1.51
CA THR A 97 -15.14 19.23 2.78
C THR A 97 -16.51 19.80 3.16
N VAL A 98 -16.73 21.10 3.03
CA VAL A 98 -18.05 21.72 3.29
C VAL A 98 -19.12 21.10 2.38
N VAL A 99 -18.82 20.94 1.09
CA VAL A 99 -19.73 20.30 0.12
C VAL A 99 -20.01 18.85 0.52
N LEU A 100 -18.97 18.06 0.88
CA LEU A 100 -19.15 16.66 1.29
C LEU A 100 -19.93 16.54 2.61
N LEU A 101 -19.70 17.42 3.57
CA LEU A 101 -20.45 17.43 4.83
C LEU A 101 -21.93 17.76 4.61
N TRP A 102 -22.21 18.69 3.69
CA TRP A 102 -23.57 19.05 3.31
C TRP A 102 -24.28 17.93 2.56
N LEU A 103 -23.60 17.28 1.59
CA LEU A 103 -24.14 16.18 0.80
C LEU A 103 -24.07 14.82 1.53
N ALA A 104 -23.49 14.75 2.74
CA ALA A 104 -23.28 13.47 3.43
C ALA A 104 -24.54 12.60 3.57
N PRO A 105 -25.75 13.14 3.88
CA PRO A 105 -26.96 12.32 3.93
C PRO A 105 -27.37 11.77 2.56
N ASP A 106 -27.18 12.55 1.49
CA ASP A 106 -27.51 12.12 0.12
C ASP A 106 -26.53 11.05 -0.37
N ILE A 107 -25.25 11.24 -0.09
CA ILE A 107 -24.19 10.26 -0.38
C ILE A 107 -24.46 8.97 0.39
N ALA A 108 -24.87 9.04 1.66
CA ALA A 108 -25.20 7.86 2.46
C ALA A 108 -26.35 7.07 1.83
N ARG A 109 -27.38 7.76 1.34
CA ARG A 109 -28.51 7.13 0.63
C ARG A 109 -28.08 6.54 -0.71
N TRP A 110 -27.27 7.27 -1.47
CA TRP A 110 -26.76 6.81 -2.76
C TRP A 110 -25.84 5.57 -2.65
N LEU A 111 -25.08 5.47 -1.55
CA LEU A 111 -24.23 4.34 -1.26
C LEU A 111 -24.98 3.19 -0.53
N ASP A 112 -26.32 3.27 -0.36
CA ASP A 112 -27.13 2.32 0.39
C ASP A 112 -26.66 2.09 1.85
N TYR A 113 -26.13 3.15 2.47
CA TYR A 113 -25.75 3.17 3.89
C TYR A 113 -26.51 4.30 4.65
N PRO A 114 -27.86 4.36 4.60
CA PRO A 114 -28.62 5.50 5.11
C PRO A 114 -28.37 5.81 6.58
N ASN A 115 -28.09 4.79 7.39
CA ASN A 115 -27.81 4.91 8.82
C ASN A 115 -26.34 5.26 9.13
N GLN A 116 -25.47 5.36 8.13
CA GLN A 116 -24.02 5.57 8.30
C GLN A 116 -23.56 6.97 7.83
N THR A 117 -24.44 7.96 7.82
CA THR A 117 -24.10 9.35 7.45
C THR A 117 -22.91 9.89 8.23
N MET A 118 -22.78 9.48 9.50
CA MET A 118 -21.66 9.87 10.36
C MET A 118 -20.30 9.37 9.83
N PHE A 119 -20.25 8.16 9.25
CA PHE A 119 -19.02 7.59 8.67
C PHE A 119 -18.54 8.42 7.48
N ILE A 120 -19.48 8.92 6.66
CA ILE A 120 -19.16 9.79 5.53
C ILE A 120 -18.63 11.13 6.01
N ARG A 121 -19.24 11.71 7.07
CA ARG A 121 -18.73 12.95 7.67
C ARG A 121 -17.34 12.78 8.25
N TRP A 122 -17.08 11.69 8.98
CA TRP A 122 -15.74 11.40 9.50
C TRP A 122 -14.73 11.14 8.38
N SER A 123 -15.14 10.44 7.32
CA SER A 123 -14.31 10.23 6.13
C SER A 123 -13.91 11.54 5.47
N ALA A 124 -14.85 12.48 5.30
CA ALA A 124 -14.57 13.81 4.74
C ALA A 124 -13.55 14.59 5.59
N LEU A 125 -13.69 14.54 6.93
CA LEU A 125 -12.75 15.18 7.85
C LEU A 125 -11.37 14.49 7.85
N ILE A 126 -11.32 13.16 7.74
CA ILE A 126 -10.05 12.42 7.61
C ILE A 126 -9.31 12.86 6.36
N VAL A 127 -9.99 12.89 5.20
CA VAL A 127 -9.40 13.36 3.94
C VAL A 127 -8.90 14.79 4.05
N ALA A 128 -9.67 15.67 4.72
CA ALA A 128 -9.30 17.06 4.92
C ALA A 128 -7.98 17.19 5.71
N ILE A 129 -7.87 16.47 6.83
CA ILE A 129 -6.67 16.49 7.67
C ILE A 129 -5.47 15.92 6.90
N ASP A 130 -5.66 14.80 6.20
CA ASP A 130 -4.61 14.15 5.41
C ASP A 130 -4.11 15.07 4.28
N ALA A 131 -5.00 15.73 3.56
CA ALA A 131 -4.64 16.66 2.50
C ALA A 131 -3.87 17.88 3.03
N ILE A 132 -4.35 18.52 4.09
CA ILE A 132 -3.69 19.69 4.69
C ILE A 132 -2.31 19.32 5.23
N THR A 133 -2.18 18.16 5.88
CA THR A 133 -0.92 17.73 6.49
C THR A 133 0.09 17.17 5.49
N ALA A 134 -0.32 16.82 4.26
CA ALA A 134 0.56 16.35 3.20
C ALA A 134 1.68 17.36 2.88
N ILE A 135 1.38 18.66 2.82
CA ILE A 135 2.36 19.71 2.51
C ILE A 135 3.39 19.92 3.63
N PRO A 136 3.02 20.03 4.94
CA PRO A 136 3.98 19.99 6.04
C PRO A 136 4.86 18.73 6.08
N PHE A 137 4.30 17.55 5.77
CA PHE A 137 5.11 16.34 5.64
C PHE A 137 6.09 16.40 4.47
N ALA A 138 5.69 16.97 3.33
CA ALA A 138 6.58 17.21 2.20
C ALA A 138 7.70 18.20 2.58
N ARG A 139 7.39 19.26 3.34
CA ARG A 139 8.37 20.21 3.86
C ARG A 139 9.42 19.53 4.73
N LEU A 140 9.03 18.66 5.66
CA LEU A 140 9.97 17.89 6.49
C LEU A 140 10.94 17.05 5.64
N ARG A 141 10.48 16.54 4.50
CA ARG A 141 11.35 15.78 3.56
C ARG A 141 12.31 16.70 2.81
N VAL A 142 11.86 17.85 2.32
CA VAL A 142 12.71 18.86 1.68
C VAL A 142 13.80 19.35 2.66
N GLU A 143 13.44 19.60 3.91
CA GLU A 143 14.34 20.06 4.96
C GLU A 143 15.22 18.93 5.56
N ASN A 144 15.14 17.69 5.02
CA ASN A 144 15.86 16.51 5.53
C ASN A 144 15.63 16.22 7.03
N LYS A 145 14.42 16.49 7.54
CA LYS A 145 14.01 16.26 8.92
C LYS A 145 13.37 14.89 9.12
N ALA A 146 14.03 13.81 8.65
CA ALA A 146 13.54 12.45 8.66
C ALA A 146 13.05 11.98 10.04
N ARG A 147 13.79 12.31 11.12
CA ARG A 147 13.42 11.92 12.49
C ARG A 147 12.08 12.53 12.94
N GLN A 148 11.80 13.80 12.57
CA GLN A 148 10.52 14.43 12.90
C GLN A 148 9.36 13.82 12.14
N PHE A 149 9.57 13.53 10.85
CA PHE A 149 8.62 12.84 10.01
C PHE A 149 8.25 11.47 10.61
N VAL A 150 9.25 10.64 10.90
CA VAL A 150 9.08 9.30 11.47
C VAL A 150 8.38 9.38 12.83
N LYS A 151 8.82 10.27 13.72
CA LYS A 151 8.21 10.46 15.04
C LYS A 151 6.73 10.80 14.93
N ALA A 152 6.36 11.75 14.05
CA ALA A 152 4.96 12.12 13.86
C ALA A 152 4.12 10.94 13.34
N LYS A 153 4.62 10.19 12.34
CA LYS A 153 3.93 9.02 11.79
C LYS A 153 3.78 7.90 12.83
N MET A 154 4.83 7.59 13.59
CA MET A 154 4.79 6.51 14.60
C MET A 154 3.86 6.84 15.75
N ILE A 155 3.87 8.08 16.26
CA ILE A 155 2.95 8.50 17.33
C ILE A 155 1.50 8.41 16.84
N ASN A 156 1.20 8.93 15.63
CA ASN A 156 -0.14 8.83 15.07
C ASN A 156 -0.61 7.37 14.96
N ILE A 157 0.21 6.48 14.40
CA ILE A 157 -0.14 5.06 14.27
C ILE A 157 -0.37 4.44 15.64
N GLY A 158 0.49 4.74 16.62
CA GLY A 158 0.30 4.27 18.01
C GLY A 158 -1.03 4.73 18.61
N ILE A 159 -1.41 6.00 18.38
CA ILE A 159 -2.71 6.54 18.82
C ILE A 159 -3.86 5.83 18.11
N VAL A 160 -3.79 5.68 16.79
CA VAL A 160 -4.85 5.00 16.02
C VAL A 160 -5.03 3.56 16.48
N VAL A 161 -3.93 2.81 16.68
CA VAL A 161 -4.00 1.43 17.18
C VAL A 161 -4.57 1.38 18.59
N ALA A 162 -4.09 2.24 19.48
CA ALA A 162 -4.59 2.30 20.86
C ALA A 162 -6.08 2.64 20.92
N LEU A 163 -6.55 3.61 20.12
CA LEU A 163 -7.97 3.97 20.07
C LEU A 163 -8.83 2.87 19.44
N ASN A 164 -8.34 2.16 18.42
CA ASN A 164 -9.06 1.00 17.89
C ASN A 164 -9.22 -0.09 18.96
N VAL A 165 -8.15 -0.45 19.67
CA VAL A 165 -8.22 -1.44 20.76
C VAL A 165 -9.14 -0.94 21.86
N PHE A 166 -9.04 0.33 22.25
CA PHE A 166 -9.86 0.94 23.29
C PHE A 166 -11.35 0.88 22.95
N PHE A 167 -11.77 1.34 21.78
CA PHE A 167 -13.19 1.35 21.42
C PHE A 167 -13.72 -0.04 21.08
N ILE A 168 -12.97 -0.83 20.30
CA ILE A 168 -13.47 -2.09 19.73
C ILE A 168 -13.39 -3.25 20.72
N ILE A 169 -12.45 -3.23 21.68
CA ILE A 169 -12.31 -4.28 22.70
C ILE A 169 -12.72 -3.72 24.05
N VAL A 170 -11.95 -2.77 24.62
CA VAL A 170 -12.12 -2.37 26.02
C VAL A 170 -13.51 -1.76 26.27
N CYS A 171 -13.94 -0.77 25.49
CA CYS A 171 -15.26 -0.15 25.69
C CYS A 171 -16.39 -1.14 25.46
N LYS A 172 -16.27 -2.02 24.43
CA LYS A 172 -17.26 -3.03 24.13
C LYS A 172 -17.41 -4.01 25.28
N ASP A 173 -16.32 -4.63 25.75
CA ASP A 173 -16.34 -5.65 26.80
C ASP A 173 -16.81 -5.07 28.15
N VAL A 174 -16.45 -3.80 28.47
CA VAL A 174 -16.95 -3.09 29.64
C VAL A 174 -18.44 -2.78 29.52
N TYR A 175 -18.90 -2.39 28.33
CA TYR A 175 -20.32 -2.10 28.08
C TYR A 175 -21.19 -3.36 28.19
N GLU A 176 -20.72 -4.48 27.64
CA GLU A 176 -21.37 -5.80 27.72
C GLU A 176 -21.32 -6.39 29.13
N GLY A 177 -20.36 -5.93 29.98
CA GLY A 177 -20.22 -6.35 31.35
C GLY A 177 -19.23 -7.51 31.55
N ASP A 178 -18.53 -7.93 30.50
CA ASP A 178 -17.57 -9.02 30.51
C ASP A 178 -16.25 -8.63 31.21
N TYR A 179 -15.92 -7.33 31.23
CA TYR A 179 -14.71 -6.81 31.83
C TYR A 179 -15.01 -5.52 32.62
N LEU A 180 -14.47 -5.40 33.85
CA LEU A 180 -14.60 -4.22 34.71
C LEU A 180 -16.03 -3.61 34.74
N PRO A 181 -17.08 -4.34 35.13
CA PRO A 181 -18.47 -3.89 35.08
C PRO A 181 -18.73 -2.60 35.87
N GLN A 182 -17.87 -2.28 36.85
CA GLN A 182 -17.92 -1.05 37.64
C GLN A 182 -17.71 0.23 36.79
N LEU A 183 -17.00 0.12 35.66
CA LEU A 183 -16.77 1.24 34.74
C LEU A 183 -17.89 1.41 33.71
N ARG A 184 -18.87 0.51 33.64
CA ARG A 184 -20.00 0.55 32.70
C ARG A 184 -20.74 1.90 32.71
N PRO A 185 -21.07 2.53 33.87
CA PRO A 185 -21.73 3.82 33.89
C PRO A 185 -20.92 4.93 33.16
N PHE A 186 -19.60 4.88 33.27
CA PHE A 186 -18.71 5.83 32.61
C PHE A 186 -18.61 5.54 31.10
N VAL A 187 -18.47 4.26 30.73
CA VAL A 187 -18.34 3.85 29.31
C VAL A 187 -19.62 4.14 28.53
N GLN A 188 -20.81 4.07 29.13
CA GLN A 188 -22.08 4.42 28.49
C GLN A 188 -22.17 5.87 28.00
N TYR A 189 -21.35 6.79 28.53
CA TYR A 189 -21.30 8.17 28.03
C TYR A 189 -20.41 8.36 26.81
N ILE A 190 -19.44 7.47 26.57
CA ILE A 190 -18.42 7.61 25.52
C ILE A 190 -18.50 6.52 24.45
N TYR A 191 -19.27 5.47 24.69
CA TYR A 191 -19.40 4.33 23.80
C TYR A 191 -20.86 4.05 23.49
N ASP A 192 -21.17 4.03 22.19
CA ASP A 192 -22.48 3.69 21.65
C ASP A 192 -22.34 2.44 20.76
N PRO A 193 -22.96 1.31 21.12
CA PRO A 193 -22.90 0.09 20.34
C PRO A 193 -23.40 0.24 18.89
N GLU A 194 -24.31 1.18 18.63
CA GLU A 194 -24.87 1.42 17.29
C GLU A 194 -23.83 1.95 16.30
N ILE A 195 -22.80 2.64 16.79
CA ILE A 195 -21.68 3.13 15.97
C ILE A 195 -20.88 1.92 15.42
N GLY A 196 -20.69 0.86 16.21
CA GLY A 196 -20.04 -0.38 15.76
C GLY A 196 -18.72 -0.16 15.02
N PRO A 197 -18.62 -0.59 13.73
CA PRO A 197 -17.39 -0.43 12.93
C PRO A 197 -17.01 1.02 12.66
N GLY A 198 -17.90 1.98 12.88
CA GLY A 198 -17.61 3.41 12.76
C GLY A 198 -16.50 3.90 13.68
N TYR A 199 -16.27 3.20 14.81
CA TYR A 199 -15.14 3.51 15.69
C TYR A 199 -13.77 3.40 15.02
N ILE A 200 -13.66 2.65 13.91
CA ILE A 200 -12.44 2.60 13.08
C ILE A 200 -12.19 3.98 12.45
N PHE A 201 -13.23 4.64 11.93
CA PHE A 201 -13.13 6.00 11.38
C PHE A 201 -12.85 7.02 12.47
N LEU A 202 -13.56 6.92 13.61
CA LEU A 202 -13.35 7.83 14.73
C LEU A 202 -11.92 7.75 15.27
N ALA A 203 -11.37 6.55 15.44
CA ALA A 203 -9.99 6.34 15.87
C ALA A 203 -8.98 6.96 14.87
N ASN A 204 -9.22 6.80 13.56
CA ASN A 204 -8.41 7.44 12.52
C ASN A 204 -8.54 8.97 12.54
N LEU A 205 -9.76 9.50 12.69
CA LEU A 205 -10.01 10.94 12.74
C LEU A 205 -9.26 11.58 13.90
N LEU A 206 -9.41 11.01 15.10
CA LEU A 206 -8.74 11.50 16.32
C LEU A 206 -7.22 11.37 16.21
N GLY A 207 -6.73 10.23 15.70
CA GLY A 207 -5.31 10.03 15.44
C GLY A 207 -4.76 11.05 14.46
N ASN A 208 -5.43 11.27 13.32
CA ASN A 208 -4.99 12.22 12.31
C ASN A 208 -5.10 13.68 12.81
N ALA A 209 -6.08 14.02 13.65
CA ALA A 209 -6.16 15.34 14.27
C ALA A 209 -4.91 15.69 15.10
N CYS A 210 -4.26 14.69 15.71
CA CYS A 210 -3.01 14.89 16.42
C CYS A 210 -1.86 15.39 15.53
N TYR A 211 -1.95 15.23 14.20
CA TYR A 211 -0.93 15.77 13.30
C TYR A 211 -0.78 17.29 13.38
N PHE A 212 -1.85 18.04 13.63
CA PHE A 212 -1.74 19.49 13.80
C PHE A 212 -0.81 19.87 14.95
N TRP A 213 -0.84 19.12 16.04
CA TRP A 213 0.09 19.32 17.17
C TRP A 213 1.48 18.77 16.88
N LEU A 214 1.57 17.56 16.31
CA LEU A 214 2.84 16.91 16.02
C LEU A 214 3.67 17.66 14.96
N LEU A 215 2.98 18.27 13.99
CA LEU A 215 3.59 19.01 12.87
C LEU A 215 3.65 20.52 13.12
N ARG A 216 3.33 21.03 14.32
CA ARG A 216 3.29 22.49 14.61
C ARG A 216 4.55 23.23 14.17
N LYS A 217 5.73 22.60 14.30
CA LYS A 217 7.01 23.17 13.84
C LYS A 217 7.12 23.16 12.30
N ALA A 218 6.47 22.25 11.61
CA ALA A 218 6.46 22.21 10.16
C ALA A 218 5.46 23.21 9.56
N PHE A 219 4.45 23.64 10.32
CA PHE A 219 3.57 24.75 9.97
C PHE A 219 4.20 26.13 10.26
N ALA A 220 5.28 26.21 11.04
CA ALA A 220 5.88 27.49 11.42
C ALA A 220 6.30 28.31 10.19
N GLY A 221 6.00 29.60 10.23
CA GLY A 221 6.26 30.54 9.12
C GLY A 221 5.24 30.49 7.98
N PHE A 222 4.17 29.69 8.10
CA PHE A 222 3.06 29.73 7.17
C PHE A 222 2.37 31.10 7.22
N ARG A 223 2.11 31.66 6.04
CA ARG A 223 1.28 32.86 5.85
C ARG A 223 0.26 32.53 4.78
N PHE A 224 -1.01 32.74 5.08
CA PHE A 224 -2.05 32.55 4.07
C PHE A 224 -1.85 33.56 2.95
N GLN A 225 -1.53 33.07 1.76
CA GLN A 225 -1.32 33.89 0.57
C GLN A 225 -1.65 33.07 -0.68
N LEU A 226 -2.09 33.75 -1.72
CA LEU A 226 -2.45 33.15 -3.01
C LEU A 226 -1.80 34.01 -4.12
N ASP A 227 -0.53 33.70 -4.45
CA ASP A 227 0.15 34.28 -5.60
C ASP A 227 -0.29 33.53 -6.87
N TRP A 228 -1.25 34.07 -7.58
CA TRP A 228 -1.88 33.41 -8.70
C TRP A 228 -0.91 32.96 -9.82
N PRO A 229 0.07 33.76 -10.27
CA PRO A 229 1.10 33.32 -11.21
C PRO A 229 1.89 32.10 -10.73
N GLU A 230 2.29 32.07 -9.45
CA GLU A 230 3.03 30.96 -8.86
C GLU A 230 2.14 29.71 -8.75
N ILE A 231 0.91 29.87 -8.26
CA ILE A 231 -0.09 28.80 -8.15
C ILE A 231 -0.40 28.17 -9.51
N ARG A 232 -0.54 28.98 -10.56
CA ARG A 232 -0.77 28.49 -11.92
C ARG A 232 0.41 27.61 -12.38
N THR A 233 1.63 28.04 -12.10
CA THR A 233 2.83 27.29 -12.45
C THR A 233 2.91 25.94 -11.71
N LEU A 234 2.61 25.95 -10.41
CA LEU A 234 2.52 24.74 -9.61
C LEU A 234 1.43 23.78 -10.12
N TYR A 235 0.23 24.31 -10.42
CA TYR A 235 -0.90 23.51 -10.90
C TYR A 235 -0.64 22.88 -12.26
N LEU A 236 -0.09 23.64 -13.22
CA LEU A 236 0.24 23.10 -14.55
C LEU A 236 1.25 21.94 -14.46
N TYR A 237 2.12 21.97 -13.49
CA TYR A 237 3.03 20.85 -13.23
C TYR A 237 2.35 19.70 -12.48
N ALA A 238 1.47 20.00 -11.51
CA ALA A 238 0.81 19.02 -10.66
C ALA A 238 -0.30 18.24 -11.39
N TYR A 239 -1.01 18.87 -12.33
CA TYR A 239 -2.17 18.28 -13.01
C TYR A 239 -1.88 16.91 -13.67
N PRO A 240 -0.80 16.71 -14.45
CA PRO A 240 -0.50 15.39 -15.02
C PRO A 240 -0.18 14.34 -13.94
N ILE A 241 0.41 14.78 -12.82
CA ILE A 241 0.73 13.90 -11.68
C ILE A 241 -0.57 13.46 -10.99
N MET A 242 -1.52 14.37 -10.84
CA MET A 242 -2.85 14.05 -10.32
C MET A 242 -3.55 12.98 -11.19
N LEU A 243 -3.55 13.13 -12.51
CA LEU A 243 -4.14 12.13 -13.42
C LEU A 243 -3.47 10.76 -13.30
N THR A 244 -2.14 10.73 -13.18
CA THR A 244 -1.41 9.48 -12.93
C THR A 244 -1.77 8.90 -11.56
N GLY A 245 -1.94 9.74 -10.55
CA GLY A 245 -2.41 9.34 -9.21
C GLY A 245 -3.80 8.73 -9.24
N LEU A 246 -4.75 9.37 -9.96
CA LEU A 246 -6.10 8.84 -10.15
C LEU A 246 -6.09 7.48 -10.86
N ALA A 247 -5.34 7.34 -11.96
CA ALA A 247 -5.21 6.07 -12.66
C ALA A 247 -4.63 4.97 -11.74
N ASN A 248 -3.71 5.33 -10.87
CA ASN A 248 -3.12 4.41 -9.90
C ASN A 248 -4.13 3.98 -8.81
N VAL A 249 -4.96 4.91 -8.33
CA VAL A 249 -6.05 4.59 -7.38
C VAL A 249 -7.08 3.69 -8.03
N VAL A 250 -7.51 4.00 -9.25
CA VAL A 250 -8.42 3.16 -10.04
C VAL A 250 -7.86 1.74 -10.17
N ASN A 251 -6.59 1.60 -10.53
CA ASN A 251 -5.95 0.29 -10.71
C ASN A 251 -5.89 -0.54 -9.41
N ASN A 252 -5.84 0.09 -8.24
CA ASN A 252 -5.66 -0.61 -6.97
C ASN A 252 -6.92 -0.74 -6.11
N LEU A 253 -7.98 0.02 -6.40
CA LEU A 253 -9.14 0.11 -5.50
C LEU A 253 -10.50 -0.06 -6.18
N THR A 254 -10.56 -0.11 -7.52
CA THR A 254 -11.82 -0.28 -8.26
C THR A 254 -12.53 -1.59 -7.93
N ASP A 255 -11.77 -2.64 -7.65
CA ASP A 255 -12.27 -3.93 -7.21
C ASP A 255 -13.25 -3.79 -6.02
N ARG A 256 -12.92 -2.95 -5.03
CA ARG A 256 -13.74 -2.70 -3.84
C ARG A 256 -14.97 -1.87 -4.13
N LEU A 257 -14.85 -0.91 -5.06
CA LEU A 257 -15.96 -0.07 -5.47
C LEU A 257 -16.96 -0.82 -6.35
N PHE A 258 -16.45 -1.75 -7.18
CA PHE A 258 -17.29 -2.48 -8.14
C PHE A 258 -17.91 -3.76 -7.56
N LEU A 259 -17.22 -4.44 -6.63
CA LEU A 259 -17.65 -5.75 -6.16
C LEU A 259 -19.09 -5.71 -5.61
N ARG A 260 -19.43 -4.69 -4.81
CA ARG A 260 -20.76 -4.59 -4.22
C ARG A 260 -21.86 -4.38 -5.27
N HIS A 261 -21.58 -3.56 -6.30
CA HIS A 261 -22.59 -3.11 -7.26
C HIS A 261 -22.71 -4.01 -8.50
N TYR A 262 -21.63 -4.71 -8.88
CA TYR A 262 -21.60 -5.57 -10.06
C TYR A 262 -21.79 -7.05 -9.73
N LEU A 263 -21.71 -7.44 -8.46
CA LEU A 263 -21.99 -8.82 -8.05
C LEU A 263 -23.49 -9.09 -8.16
N PRO A 264 -23.94 -10.13 -8.93
CA PRO A 264 -25.33 -10.50 -8.98
C PRO A 264 -25.88 -10.91 -7.61
N GLU A 265 -27.12 -10.53 -7.31
CA GLU A 265 -27.77 -10.95 -6.08
C GLU A 265 -27.85 -12.48 -6.00
N GLY A 266 -27.53 -13.03 -4.83
CA GLY A 266 -27.56 -14.48 -4.62
C GLY A 266 -26.39 -15.26 -5.25
N PHE A 267 -25.35 -14.59 -5.78
CA PHE A 267 -24.17 -15.25 -6.34
C PHE A 267 -23.50 -16.20 -5.33
N TYR A 268 -23.37 -15.78 -4.09
CA TYR A 268 -22.93 -16.61 -2.98
C TYR A 268 -24.13 -16.99 -2.11
N ALA A 269 -24.40 -18.29 -1.96
CA ALA A 269 -25.51 -18.77 -1.14
C ALA A 269 -25.39 -18.29 0.31
N GLY A 270 -26.40 -17.61 0.81
CA GLY A 270 -26.47 -17.13 2.19
C GLY A 270 -25.60 -15.91 2.51
N LEU A 271 -25.02 -15.26 1.50
CA LEU A 271 -24.24 -14.03 1.64
C LEU A 271 -24.87 -12.88 0.86
N THR A 272 -24.81 -11.70 1.41
CA THR A 272 -25.11 -10.46 0.70
C THR A 272 -23.88 -9.97 -0.09
N ASN A 273 -24.08 -9.02 -1.02
CA ASN A 273 -22.98 -8.37 -1.73
C ASN A 273 -22.06 -7.62 -0.76
N GLU A 274 -22.61 -7.11 0.34
CA GLU A 274 -21.83 -6.49 1.43
C GLU A 274 -20.96 -7.51 2.16
N ASP A 275 -21.50 -8.73 2.44
CA ASP A 275 -20.69 -9.80 3.01
C ASP A 275 -19.52 -10.16 2.10
N ALA A 276 -19.77 -10.29 0.79
CA ALA A 276 -18.72 -10.56 -0.20
C ALA A 276 -17.64 -9.47 -0.21
N LEU A 277 -18.03 -8.18 -0.14
CA LEU A 277 -17.09 -7.07 -0.06
C LEU A 277 -16.29 -7.09 1.24
N GLY A 278 -16.92 -7.34 2.38
CA GLY A 278 -16.27 -7.47 3.68
C GLY A 278 -15.23 -8.60 3.69
N ILE A 279 -15.61 -9.78 3.17
CA ILE A 279 -14.72 -10.95 3.03
C ILE A 279 -13.52 -10.60 2.15
N TYR A 280 -13.78 -10.07 0.95
CA TYR A 280 -12.72 -9.68 0.01
C TYR A 280 -11.75 -8.70 0.64
N GLY A 281 -12.25 -7.63 1.25
CA GLY A 281 -11.43 -6.58 1.83
C GLY A 281 -10.51 -7.06 2.95
N GLN A 282 -10.97 -8.00 3.79
CA GLN A 282 -10.14 -8.54 4.87
C GLN A 282 -9.12 -9.58 4.34
N CYS A 283 -9.53 -10.46 3.42
CA CYS A 283 -8.60 -11.41 2.78
C CYS A 283 -7.54 -10.70 1.94
N TYR A 284 -7.89 -9.60 1.26
CA TYR A 284 -6.94 -8.77 0.51
C TYR A 284 -5.77 -8.30 1.40
N LYS A 285 -6.02 -8.03 2.67
CA LYS A 285 -4.99 -7.58 3.61
C LYS A 285 -3.87 -8.62 3.80
N LEU A 286 -4.12 -9.91 3.58
CA LEU A 286 -3.05 -10.93 3.62
C LEU A 286 -2.05 -10.82 2.46
N SER A 287 -2.41 -10.15 1.36
CA SER A 287 -1.46 -9.88 0.27
C SER A 287 -0.39 -8.83 0.63
N VAL A 288 -0.51 -8.20 1.80
CA VAL A 288 0.43 -7.20 2.31
C VAL A 288 1.87 -7.70 2.38
N PHE A 289 2.07 -8.98 2.68
CA PHE A 289 3.43 -9.53 2.78
C PHE A 289 4.24 -9.28 1.50
N MET A 290 3.61 -9.45 0.34
CA MET A 290 4.24 -9.13 -0.95
C MET A 290 4.41 -7.61 -1.14
N ALA A 291 3.39 -6.82 -0.81
CA ALA A 291 3.45 -5.37 -0.93
C ALA A 291 4.55 -4.74 -0.05
N LEU A 292 4.78 -5.28 1.16
CA LEU A 292 5.86 -4.86 2.06
C LEU A 292 7.24 -5.22 1.49
N ALA A 293 7.39 -6.41 0.92
CA ALA A 293 8.64 -6.82 0.29
C ALA A 293 8.98 -5.91 -0.90
N ILE A 294 8.01 -5.63 -1.77
CA ILE A 294 8.15 -4.72 -2.91
C ILE A 294 8.54 -3.32 -2.42
N GLN A 295 7.86 -2.81 -1.42
CA GLN A 295 8.13 -1.47 -0.89
C GLN A 295 9.52 -1.38 -0.24
N SER A 296 9.90 -2.38 0.56
CA SER A 296 11.23 -2.47 1.16
C SER A 296 12.34 -2.48 0.11
N PHE A 297 12.12 -3.28 -0.93
CA PHE A 297 13.04 -3.35 -2.06
C PHE A 297 13.16 -1.99 -2.77
N ARG A 298 12.04 -1.33 -3.09
CA ARG A 298 12.04 -0.03 -3.78
C ARG A 298 12.79 1.05 -3.00
N PHE A 299 12.63 1.12 -1.68
CA PHE A 299 13.39 2.07 -0.85
C PHE A 299 14.90 1.89 -0.94
N ALA A 300 15.38 0.65 -1.12
CA ALA A 300 16.80 0.37 -1.30
C ALA A 300 17.26 0.51 -2.75
N ALA A 301 16.44 0.06 -3.70
CA ALA A 301 16.77 -0.03 -5.11
C ALA A 301 16.73 1.33 -5.83
N ASP A 302 15.74 2.18 -5.54
CA ASP A 302 15.60 3.48 -6.22
C ASP A 302 16.88 4.34 -6.08
N PRO A 303 17.42 4.66 -4.87
CA PRO A 303 18.64 5.45 -4.77
C PRO A 303 19.86 4.75 -5.38
N PHE A 304 19.92 3.42 -5.24
CA PHE A 304 21.04 2.64 -5.77
C PHE A 304 21.12 2.71 -7.29
N PHE A 305 20.01 2.49 -8.00
CA PHE A 305 20.00 2.54 -9.47
C PHE A 305 20.22 3.95 -10.02
N PHE A 306 19.64 4.97 -9.39
CA PHE A 306 19.92 6.36 -9.78
C PHE A 306 21.40 6.75 -9.61
N SER A 307 22.06 6.24 -8.56
CA SER A 307 23.50 6.49 -8.37
C SER A 307 24.40 5.78 -9.38
N LYS A 308 23.89 4.75 -10.06
CA LYS A 308 24.59 3.95 -11.07
C LYS A 308 24.10 4.17 -12.49
N ALA A 309 23.27 5.19 -12.72
CA ALA A 309 22.65 5.46 -14.01
C ALA A 309 23.67 5.62 -15.16
N GLU A 310 24.83 6.21 -14.88
CA GLU A 310 25.92 6.48 -15.86
C GLU A 310 26.92 5.31 -16.01
N ASP A 311 26.77 4.24 -15.18
CA ASP A 311 27.67 3.10 -15.23
C ASP A 311 27.36 2.21 -16.45
N LYS A 312 28.36 1.93 -17.29
CA LYS A 312 28.24 1.08 -18.48
C LYS A 312 27.67 -0.32 -18.16
N ASN A 313 27.87 -0.79 -16.94
CA ASN A 313 27.38 -2.08 -16.46
C ASN A 313 25.98 -2.00 -15.81
N ALA A 314 25.32 -0.83 -15.80
CA ALA A 314 24.02 -0.65 -15.20
C ALA A 314 22.95 -1.65 -15.70
N PRO A 315 22.82 -1.96 -17.02
CA PRO A 315 21.83 -2.94 -17.49
C PRO A 315 22.06 -4.35 -16.92
N GLY A 316 23.29 -4.83 -16.89
CA GLY A 316 23.62 -6.15 -16.33
C GLY A 316 23.38 -6.23 -14.82
N LEU A 317 23.59 -5.11 -14.11
CA LEU A 317 23.30 -5.01 -12.68
C LEU A 317 21.78 -5.02 -12.43
N LEU A 318 21.02 -4.27 -13.22
CA LEU A 318 19.55 -4.22 -13.15
C LEU A 318 18.95 -5.61 -13.40
N ALA A 319 19.42 -6.33 -14.41
CA ALA A 319 18.98 -7.69 -14.70
C ALA A 319 19.20 -8.65 -13.51
N ARG A 320 20.39 -8.63 -12.91
CA ARG A 320 20.72 -9.48 -11.74
C ARG A 320 19.88 -9.15 -10.51
N VAL A 321 19.71 -7.86 -10.22
CA VAL A 321 18.92 -7.43 -9.08
C VAL A 321 17.44 -7.78 -9.27
N THR A 322 16.91 -7.63 -10.49
CA THR A 322 15.54 -8.04 -10.82
C THR A 322 15.35 -9.55 -10.68
N LYS A 323 16.32 -10.37 -11.09
CA LYS A 323 16.27 -11.82 -10.92
C LYS A 323 16.15 -12.20 -9.44
N TRP A 324 17.01 -11.66 -8.57
CA TRP A 324 16.95 -11.92 -7.13
C TRP A 324 15.66 -11.41 -6.48
N PHE A 325 15.17 -10.27 -6.93
CA PHE A 325 13.87 -9.76 -6.49
C PHE A 325 12.74 -10.74 -6.82
N ILE A 326 12.71 -11.28 -8.04
CA ILE A 326 11.71 -12.27 -8.46
C ILE A 326 11.81 -13.53 -7.58
N ILE A 327 13.00 -14.05 -7.33
CA ILE A 327 13.23 -15.23 -6.48
C ILE A 327 12.67 -15.00 -5.07
N VAL A 328 12.97 -13.86 -4.45
CA VAL A 328 12.46 -13.54 -3.11
C VAL A 328 10.94 -13.44 -3.13
N CYS A 329 10.36 -12.77 -4.13
CA CYS A 329 8.91 -12.64 -4.25
C CYS A 329 8.21 -14.00 -4.50
N VAL A 330 8.82 -14.89 -5.29
CA VAL A 330 8.33 -16.27 -5.51
C VAL A 330 8.35 -17.06 -4.20
N LEU A 331 9.41 -16.95 -3.40
CA LEU A 331 9.46 -17.60 -2.08
C LEU A 331 8.39 -17.06 -1.14
N ILE A 332 8.14 -15.74 -1.13
CA ILE A 332 7.05 -15.16 -0.33
C ILE A 332 5.69 -15.69 -0.82
N TRP A 333 5.49 -15.77 -2.15
CA TRP A 333 4.28 -16.32 -2.74
C TRP A 333 4.03 -17.76 -2.31
N ILE A 334 5.02 -18.64 -2.42
CA ILE A 334 4.95 -20.03 -1.95
C ILE A 334 4.68 -20.06 -0.43
N GLY A 335 5.49 -19.35 0.36
CA GLY A 335 5.40 -19.37 1.82
C GLY A 335 4.05 -18.94 2.37
N VAL A 336 3.46 -17.87 1.81
CA VAL A 336 2.12 -17.39 2.23
C VAL A 336 1.03 -18.32 1.70
N SER A 337 1.08 -18.71 0.43
CA SER A 337 0.03 -19.52 -0.21
C SER A 337 -0.09 -20.92 0.37
N LEU A 338 1.02 -21.56 0.72
CA LEU A 338 1.01 -22.89 1.35
C LEU A 338 0.52 -22.86 2.81
N ASN A 339 0.70 -21.73 3.51
CA ASN A 339 0.37 -21.61 4.94
C ASN A 339 -0.88 -20.76 5.18
N LEU A 340 -1.83 -20.73 4.24
CA LEU A 340 -3.07 -19.98 4.38
C LEU A 340 -3.94 -20.47 5.54
N ASP A 341 -3.87 -21.75 5.91
CA ASP A 341 -4.58 -22.31 7.06
C ASP A 341 -4.15 -21.64 8.36
N VAL A 342 -2.84 -21.43 8.54
CA VAL A 342 -2.29 -20.74 9.71
C VAL A 342 -2.52 -19.23 9.63
N LEU A 343 -2.24 -18.62 8.49
CA LEU A 343 -2.41 -17.18 8.30
C LEU A 343 -3.89 -16.78 8.32
N GLY A 344 -4.78 -17.69 7.92
CA GLY A 344 -6.22 -17.52 8.03
C GLY A 344 -6.71 -17.41 9.49
N LEU A 345 -5.94 -17.90 10.48
CA LEU A 345 -6.26 -17.69 11.88
C LEU A 345 -6.18 -16.22 12.30
N LEU A 346 -5.44 -15.40 11.57
CA LEU A 346 -5.41 -13.95 11.76
C LEU A 346 -6.72 -13.25 11.33
N ILE A 347 -7.61 -13.97 10.66
CA ILE A 347 -8.90 -13.46 10.17
C ILE A 347 -10.03 -14.23 10.84
N GLY A 348 -11.08 -13.52 11.23
CA GLY A 348 -12.27 -14.10 11.83
C GLY A 348 -12.87 -15.24 10.98
N PRO A 349 -13.45 -16.28 11.59
CA PRO A 349 -13.86 -17.51 10.87
C PRO A 349 -14.76 -17.28 9.66
N LYS A 350 -15.72 -16.38 9.76
CA LYS A 350 -16.68 -16.09 8.67
C LYS A 350 -16.06 -15.40 7.45
N TYR A 351 -14.88 -14.80 7.61
CA TYR A 351 -14.16 -14.15 6.50
C TYR A 351 -13.25 -15.12 5.74
N ARG A 352 -12.91 -16.28 6.32
CA ARG A 352 -11.92 -17.23 5.76
C ARG A 352 -12.31 -17.85 4.44
N GLN A 353 -13.61 -17.87 4.11
CA GLN A 353 -14.09 -18.39 2.83
C GLN A 353 -13.53 -17.65 1.61
N GLY A 354 -13.02 -16.42 1.79
CA GLY A 354 -12.35 -15.65 0.74
C GLY A 354 -10.85 -15.91 0.61
N LEU A 355 -10.24 -16.78 1.43
CA LEU A 355 -8.79 -17.00 1.42
C LEU A 355 -8.23 -17.46 0.08
N GLY A 356 -9.04 -18.12 -0.75
CA GLY A 356 -8.66 -18.56 -2.10
C GLY A 356 -8.22 -17.44 -3.05
N ILE A 357 -8.57 -16.15 -2.76
CA ILE A 357 -8.09 -15.02 -3.57
C ILE A 357 -6.63 -14.66 -3.29
N VAL A 358 -6.09 -15.02 -2.12
CA VAL A 358 -4.79 -14.55 -1.64
C VAL A 358 -3.63 -14.97 -2.57
N PRO A 359 -3.55 -16.23 -3.05
CA PRO A 359 -2.50 -16.63 -3.99
C PRO A 359 -2.51 -15.82 -5.29
N LEU A 360 -3.69 -15.49 -5.83
CA LEU A 360 -3.82 -14.68 -7.04
C LEU A 360 -3.43 -13.22 -6.78
N LEU A 361 -3.82 -12.65 -5.65
CA LEU A 361 -3.42 -11.29 -5.26
C LEU A 361 -1.92 -11.18 -5.03
N LEU A 362 -1.29 -12.19 -4.44
CA LEU A 362 0.16 -12.24 -4.28
C LEU A 362 0.87 -12.32 -5.62
N LEU A 363 0.36 -13.15 -6.55
CA LEU A 363 0.90 -13.24 -7.90
C LEU A 363 0.74 -11.92 -8.66
N GLY A 364 -0.42 -11.26 -8.57
CA GLY A 364 -0.65 -9.93 -9.13
C GLY A 364 0.33 -8.89 -8.58
N ASN A 365 0.54 -8.87 -7.26
CA ASN A 365 1.55 -8.02 -6.63
C ASN A 365 2.97 -8.37 -7.09
N LEU A 366 3.33 -9.64 -7.28
CA LEU A 366 4.64 -10.06 -7.82
C LEU A 366 4.86 -9.44 -9.20
N PHE A 367 3.90 -9.54 -10.13
CA PHE A 367 4.00 -8.90 -11.44
C PHE A 367 4.07 -7.37 -11.34
N LEU A 368 3.30 -6.76 -10.45
CA LEU A 368 3.41 -5.32 -10.19
C LEU A 368 4.80 -4.94 -9.65
N GLY A 369 5.41 -5.78 -8.82
CA GLY A 369 6.79 -5.62 -8.36
C GLY A 369 7.81 -5.73 -9.50
N ILE A 370 7.61 -6.68 -10.43
CA ILE A 370 8.43 -6.80 -11.66
C ILE A 370 8.27 -5.53 -12.49
N TYR A 371 7.03 -5.05 -12.71
CA TYR A 371 6.79 -3.79 -13.41
C TYR A 371 7.58 -2.63 -12.81
N PHE A 372 7.62 -2.48 -11.48
CA PHE A 372 8.41 -1.42 -10.84
C PHE A 372 9.91 -1.55 -11.09
N ASN A 373 10.44 -2.77 -11.19
CA ASN A 373 11.84 -3.00 -11.56
C ASN A 373 12.09 -2.66 -13.03
N LEU A 374 11.22 -3.12 -13.92
CA LEU A 374 11.31 -2.79 -15.33
C LEU A 374 11.20 -1.27 -15.57
N ALA A 375 10.37 -0.57 -14.81
CA ALA A 375 10.10 0.87 -14.92
C ALA A 375 11.35 1.77 -14.79
N PHE A 376 12.49 1.24 -14.34
CA PHE A 376 13.74 2.00 -14.30
C PHE A 376 14.20 2.50 -15.66
N TRP A 377 13.94 1.77 -16.77
CA TRP A 377 14.35 2.20 -18.07
C TRP A 377 13.81 3.59 -18.47
N PHE A 378 12.50 3.83 -18.27
CA PHE A 378 11.93 5.14 -18.62
C PHE A 378 12.24 6.24 -17.59
N LYS A 379 12.56 5.87 -16.34
CA LYS A 379 13.02 6.82 -15.32
C LYS A 379 14.46 7.28 -15.60
N LEU A 380 15.35 6.35 -15.98
CA LEU A 380 16.75 6.64 -16.29
C LEU A 380 16.93 7.35 -17.66
N SER A 381 16.00 7.15 -18.59
CA SER A 381 16.04 7.79 -19.93
C SER A 381 15.15 9.03 -20.04
N ASP A 382 14.63 9.57 -18.93
CA ASP A 382 13.71 10.73 -18.86
C ASP A 382 12.43 10.59 -19.71
N LYS A 383 12.04 9.35 -20.03
CA LYS A 383 10.85 9.02 -20.82
C LYS A 383 9.63 8.71 -19.95
N THR A 384 9.39 9.49 -18.89
CA THR A 384 8.35 9.24 -17.89
C THR A 384 6.92 9.19 -18.43
N LYS A 385 6.66 9.76 -19.62
CA LYS A 385 5.37 9.65 -20.33
C LYS A 385 4.92 8.21 -20.55
N TYR A 386 5.87 7.27 -20.75
CA TYR A 386 5.55 5.85 -20.88
C TYR A 386 5.02 5.26 -19.58
N GLY A 387 5.54 5.70 -18.43
CA GLY A 387 5.02 5.28 -17.13
C GLY A 387 3.56 5.66 -16.94
N THR A 388 3.18 6.90 -17.29
CA THR A 388 1.77 7.35 -17.26
C THR A 388 0.90 6.53 -18.23
N LEU A 389 1.35 6.32 -19.48
CA LEU A 389 0.61 5.53 -20.46
C LEU A 389 0.36 4.11 -19.99
N ILE A 390 1.39 3.42 -19.47
CA ILE A 390 1.28 2.05 -18.98
C ILE A 390 0.31 1.99 -17.79
N THR A 391 0.38 2.95 -16.87
CA THR A 391 -0.52 3.00 -15.69
C THR A 391 -1.97 3.22 -16.12
N VAL A 392 -2.24 4.07 -17.11
CA VAL A 392 -3.58 4.28 -17.66
C VAL A 392 -4.11 3.03 -18.35
N ILE A 393 -3.28 2.33 -19.15
CA ILE A 393 -3.67 1.05 -19.75
C ILE A 393 -4.00 0.03 -18.64
N GLY A 394 -3.19 -0.06 -17.60
CA GLY A 394 -3.46 -0.89 -16.43
C GLY A 394 -4.82 -0.57 -15.79
N ALA A 395 -5.12 0.71 -15.58
CA ALA A 395 -6.40 1.15 -15.04
C ALA A 395 -7.59 0.74 -15.93
N VAL A 396 -7.48 0.88 -17.25
CA VAL A 396 -8.51 0.42 -18.19
C VAL A 396 -8.72 -1.09 -18.10
N VAL A 397 -7.63 -1.88 -18.07
CA VAL A 397 -7.70 -3.33 -17.94
C VAL A 397 -8.36 -3.71 -16.59
N THR A 398 -8.03 -3.01 -15.51
CA THR A 398 -8.65 -3.25 -14.19
C THR A 398 -10.15 -2.93 -14.21
N LEU A 399 -10.55 -1.78 -14.79
CA LEU A 399 -11.97 -1.38 -14.91
C LEU A 399 -12.77 -2.42 -15.71
N LEU A 400 -12.31 -2.73 -16.92
CA LEU A 400 -12.99 -3.71 -17.78
C LEU A 400 -12.96 -5.11 -17.15
N GLY A 401 -11.82 -5.52 -16.60
CA GLY A 401 -11.69 -6.80 -15.92
C GLY A 401 -12.69 -6.95 -14.77
N ASN A 402 -12.80 -5.97 -13.89
CA ASN A 402 -13.78 -6.00 -12.80
C ASN A 402 -15.22 -6.01 -13.33
N MET A 403 -15.53 -5.18 -14.34
CA MET A 403 -16.88 -5.12 -14.91
C MET A 403 -17.35 -6.46 -15.51
N PHE A 404 -16.45 -7.19 -16.19
CA PHE A 404 -16.81 -8.45 -16.83
C PHE A 404 -16.62 -9.69 -15.93
N LEU A 405 -15.60 -9.70 -15.07
CA LEU A 405 -15.26 -10.89 -14.28
C LEU A 405 -16.02 -10.98 -12.94
N ILE A 406 -16.40 -9.85 -12.34
CA ILE A 406 -17.16 -9.88 -11.08
C ILE A 406 -18.50 -10.62 -11.24
N PRO A 407 -19.33 -10.37 -12.28
CA PRO A 407 -20.57 -11.09 -12.46
C PRO A 407 -20.42 -12.60 -12.66
N ILE A 408 -19.25 -13.05 -13.14
CA ILE A 408 -18.99 -14.46 -13.50
C ILE A 408 -18.27 -15.20 -12.35
N MET A 409 -17.35 -14.52 -11.66
CA MET A 409 -16.43 -15.16 -10.71
C MET A 409 -16.51 -14.54 -9.29
N GLY A 410 -17.39 -13.57 -9.07
CA GLY A 410 -17.50 -12.87 -7.79
C GLY A 410 -16.20 -12.17 -7.39
N TYR A 411 -15.85 -12.23 -6.11
CA TYR A 411 -14.60 -11.64 -5.61
C TYR A 411 -13.33 -12.29 -6.16
N MET A 412 -13.42 -13.52 -6.69
CA MET A 412 -12.31 -14.13 -7.42
C MET A 412 -12.02 -13.36 -8.72
N GLY A 413 -13.07 -12.84 -9.39
CA GLY A 413 -12.97 -11.99 -10.57
C GLY A 413 -12.16 -10.72 -10.30
N CYS A 414 -12.29 -10.12 -9.11
CA CYS A 414 -11.46 -8.98 -8.70
C CYS A 414 -9.97 -9.34 -8.67
N ALA A 415 -9.63 -10.49 -8.07
CA ALA A 415 -8.25 -10.94 -7.98
C ALA A 415 -7.65 -11.25 -9.36
N VAL A 416 -8.45 -11.86 -10.26
CA VAL A 416 -8.04 -12.14 -11.65
C VAL A 416 -7.88 -10.84 -12.45
N ALA A 417 -8.78 -9.87 -12.30
CA ALA A 417 -8.68 -8.56 -12.96
C ALA A 417 -7.40 -7.82 -12.54
N PHE A 418 -7.09 -7.81 -11.24
CA PHE A 418 -5.86 -7.23 -10.71
C PHE A 418 -4.61 -7.93 -11.25
N LEU A 419 -4.60 -9.27 -11.30
CA LEU A 419 -3.50 -10.05 -11.87
C LEU A 419 -3.35 -9.73 -13.36
N ALA A 420 -4.42 -9.75 -14.14
CA ALA A 420 -4.40 -9.45 -15.57
C ALA A 420 -3.83 -8.06 -15.86
N SER A 421 -4.28 -7.05 -15.12
CA SER A 421 -3.75 -5.68 -15.22
C SER A 421 -2.25 -5.64 -14.93
N SER A 422 -1.81 -6.27 -13.83
CA SER A 422 -0.40 -6.31 -13.44
C SER A 422 0.48 -7.01 -14.48
N VAL A 423 0.00 -8.10 -15.08
CA VAL A 423 0.69 -8.82 -16.17
C VAL A 423 0.78 -7.94 -17.41
N VAL A 424 -0.33 -7.32 -17.84
CA VAL A 424 -0.36 -6.44 -19.02
C VAL A 424 0.61 -5.27 -18.85
N MET A 425 0.60 -4.60 -17.69
CA MET A 425 1.55 -3.52 -17.38
C MET A 425 3.00 -4.00 -17.47
N THR A 426 3.28 -5.17 -16.92
CA THR A 426 4.62 -5.78 -16.93
C THR A 426 5.08 -6.10 -18.35
N VAL A 427 4.24 -6.74 -19.16
CA VAL A 427 4.55 -7.12 -20.54
C VAL A 427 4.78 -5.88 -21.41
N ILE A 428 3.90 -4.88 -21.35
CA ILE A 428 4.07 -3.63 -22.11
C ILE A 428 5.35 -2.92 -21.68
N CYS A 429 5.63 -2.85 -20.36
CA CYS A 429 6.84 -2.21 -19.86
C CYS A 429 8.11 -2.95 -20.33
N TYR A 430 8.09 -4.28 -20.36
CA TYR A 430 9.20 -5.09 -20.88
C TYR A 430 9.43 -4.85 -22.38
N VAL A 431 8.39 -4.97 -23.21
CA VAL A 431 8.48 -4.81 -24.67
C VAL A 431 8.98 -3.40 -25.05
N LEU A 432 8.45 -2.37 -24.38
CA LEU A 432 8.92 -1.00 -24.61
C LEU A 432 10.34 -0.79 -24.08
N GLY A 433 10.71 -1.45 -22.98
CA GLY A 433 12.05 -1.40 -22.41
C GLY A 433 13.10 -2.01 -23.36
N GLU A 434 12.84 -3.17 -23.93
CA GLU A 434 13.72 -3.81 -24.92
C GLU A 434 14.04 -2.89 -26.11
N LYS A 435 13.03 -2.12 -26.56
CA LYS A 435 13.18 -1.19 -27.69
C LYS A 435 13.99 0.07 -27.33
N HIS A 436 13.88 0.59 -26.10
CA HIS A 436 14.42 1.91 -25.74
C HIS A 436 15.65 1.87 -24.83
N TYR A 437 15.80 0.80 -24.07
CA TYR A 437 16.90 0.60 -23.10
C TYR A 437 17.05 -0.90 -22.85
N PRO A 438 17.69 -1.64 -23.79
CA PRO A 438 17.77 -3.09 -23.68
C PRO A 438 18.54 -3.52 -22.44
N VAL A 439 17.90 -4.38 -21.63
CA VAL A 439 18.47 -4.95 -20.42
C VAL A 439 18.44 -6.47 -20.56
N PRO A 440 19.54 -7.18 -20.31
CA PRO A 440 19.63 -8.63 -20.49
C PRO A 440 18.91 -9.38 -19.36
N TYR A 441 17.57 -9.26 -19.28
CA TYR A 441 16.76 -9.97 -18.30
C TYR A 441 16.73 -11.48 -18.58
N ASP A 442 16.90 -12.28 -17.55
CA ASP A 442 16.74 -13.74 -17.61
C ASP A 442 15.25 -14.12 -17.52
N VAL A 443 14.52 -13.86 -18.60
CA VAL A 443 13.06 -14.09 -18.67
C VAL A 443 12.74 -15.58 -18.54
N ARG A 444 13.59 -16.48 -19.05
CA ARG A 444 13.36 -17.94 -18.98
C ARG A 444 13.38 -18.43 -17.54
N SER A 445 14.39 -18.06 -16.77
CA SER A 445 14.47 -18.42 -15.35
C SER A 445 13.31 -17.79 -14.57
N ALA A 446 12.97 -16.51 -14.83
CA ALA A 446 11.87 -15.85 -14.17
C ALA A 446 10.53 -16.59 -14.38
N LEU A 447 10.20 -16.91 -15.63
CA LEU A 447 9.02 -17.69 -15.96
C LEU A 447 9.07 -19.12 -15.36
N GLY A 448 10.23 -19.75 -15.37
CA GLY A 448 10.43 -21.07 -14.76
C GLY A 448 10.13 -21.06 -13.27
N TYR A 449 10.62 -20.07 -12.52
CA TYR A 449 10.34 -19.94 -11.08
C TYR A 449 8.86 -19.64 -10.81
N ILE A 450 8.24 -18.72 -11.57
CA ILE A 450 6.84 -18.38 -11.39
C ILE A 450 5.94 -19.58 -11.74
N THR A 451 6.19 -20.25 -12.86
CA THR A 451 5.36 -21.40 -13.28
C THR A 451 5.54 -22.58 -12.34
N GLY A 452 6.79 -22.90 -11.94
CA GLY A 452 7.07 -23.97 -11.00
C GLY A 452 6.42 -23.74 -9.63
N ALA A 453 6.48 -22.50 -9.12
CA ALA A 453 5.78 -22.12 -7.90
C ALA A 453 4.26 -22.23 -8.03
N GLY A 454 3.70 -21.75 -9.15
CA GLY A 454 2.27 -21.86 -9.43
C GLY A 454 1.77 -23.30 -9.45
N LEU A 455 2.50 -24.20 -10.12
CA LEU A 455 2.18 -25.63 -10.15
C LEU A 455 2.27 -26.26 -8.75
N LEU A 456 3.29 -25.91 -7.97
CA LEU A 456 3.44 -26.40 -6.60
C LEU A 456 2.27 -25.96 -5.71
N ILE A 457 1.93 -24.65 -5.75
CA ILE A 457 0.82 -24.09 -4.98
C ILE A 457 -0.49 -24.77 -5.41
N TYR A 458 -0.74 -24.87 -6.71
CA TYR A 458 -1.94 -25.53 -7.23
C TYR A 458 -2.04 -27.00 -6.78
N ALA A 459 -0.95 -27.76 -6.90
CA ALA A 459 -0.92 -29.15 -6.46
C ALA A 459 -1.15 -29.29 -4.95
N SER A 460 -0.56 -28.40 -4.14
CA SER A 460 -0.76 -28.41 -2.69
C SER A 460 -2.20 -28.10 -2.30
N LEU A 461 -2.88 -27.20 -3.01
CA LEU A 461 -4.31 -26.87 -2.76
C LEU A 461 -5.28 -28.01 -3.10
N GLN A 462 -4.83 -29.03 -3.87
CA GLN A 462 -5.62 -30.23 -4.14
C GLN A 462 -5.47 -31.30 -3.03
N ILE A 463 -4.51 -31.13 -2.12
CA ILE A 463 -4.24 -32.08 -1.04
C ILE A 463 -4.93 -31.53 0.22
N ASP A 464 -6.06 -32.12 0.58
CA ASP A 464 -6.74 -31.79 1.83
C ASP A 464 -6.10 -32.54 2.99
N ILE A 465 -5.49 -31.80 3.92
CA ILE A 465 -4.89 -32.35 5.14
C ILE A 465 -5.66 -31.78 6.34
N PRO A 466 -6.68 -32.51 6.85
CA PRO A 466 -7.58 -31.99 7.88
C PRO A 466 -6.89 -31.69 9.21
N ASN A 467 -5.77 -32.37 9.51
CA ASN A 467 -5.04 -32.19 10.76
C ASN A 467 -3.97 -31.08 10.65
N PRO A 468 -4.14 -29.92 11.33
CA PRO A 468 -3.18 -28.83 11.28
C PRO A 468 -1.75 -29.22 11.75
N TRP A 469 -1.64 -30.18 12.67
CA TRP A 469 -0.34 -30.66 13.15
C TRP A 469 0.45 -31.45 12.10
N ILE A 470 -0.21 -31.92 11.04
CA ILE A 470 0.41 -32.57 9.89
C ILE A 470 0.54 -31.57 8.74
N ALA A 471 -0.49 -30.76 8.48
CA ALA A 471 -0.52 -29.78 7.39
C ALA A 471 0.61 -28.75 7.51
N VAL A 472 0.81 -28.18 8.69
CA VAL A 472 1.83 -27.13 8.89
C VAL A 472 3.25 -27.64 8.65
N PRO A 473 3.72 -28.76 9.25
CA PRO A 473 5.05 -29.31 8.94
C PRO A 473 5.19 -29.70 7.47
N PHE A 474 4.15 -30.25 6.83
CA PHE A 474 4.17 -30.62 5.42
C PHE A 474 4.35 -29.38 4.53
N HIS A 475 3.60 -28.31 4.75
CA HIS A 475 3.71 -27.06 4.00
C HIS A 475 5.06 -26.37 4.23
N LEU A 476 5.58 -26.40 5.45
CA LEU A 476 6.92 -25.90 5.76
C LEU A 476 8.03 -26.73 5.08
N ALA A 477 7.86 -28.04 5.01
CA ALA A 477 8.80 -28.92 4.28
C ALA A 477 8.78 -28.63 2.78
N LEU A 478 7.59 -28.44 2.16
CA LEU A 478 7.47 -28.04 0.75
C LEU A 478 8.11 -26.66 0.49
N PHE A 479 7.91 -25.72 1.38
CA PHE A 479 8.57 -24.41 1.31
C PHE A 479 10.09 -24.54 1.40
N GLY A 480 10.59 -25.32 2.38
CA GLY A 480 12.02 -25.59 2.54
C GLY A 480 12.63 -26.29 1.32
N LEU A 481 11.93 -27.27 0.75
CA LEU A 481 12.33 -27.96 -0.47
C LEU A 481 12.42 -26.98 -1.66
N SER A 482 11.41 -26.12 -1.83
CA SER A 482 11.41 -25.10 -2.88
C SER A 482 12.59 -24.13 -2.75
N ALA A 483 12.87 -23.67 -1.54
CA ALA A 483 14.01 -22.81 -1.25
C ALA A 483 15.35 -23.54 -1.53
N ALA A 484 15.45 -24.83 -1.18
CA ALA A 484 16.62 -25.66 -1.45
C ALA A 484 16.83 -25.87 -2.95
N VAL A 485 15.78 -26.17 -3.72
CA VAL A 485 15.82 -26.31 -5.19
C VAL A 485 16.34 -25.03 -5.82
N ILE A 486 15.78 -23.87 -5.45
CA ILE A 486 16.24 -22.57 -5.96
C ILE A 486 17.71 -22.32 -5.58
N ALA A 487 18.11 -22.64 -4.35
CA ALA A 487 19.49 -22.47 -3.89
C ALA A 487 20.48 -23.37 -4.66
N VAL A 488 20.05 -24.58 -5.05
CA VAL A 488 20.87 -25.49 -5.89
C VAL A 488 20.99 -24.97 -7.32
N ILE A 489 19.88 -24.46 -7.90
CA ILE A 489 19.89 -23.87 -9.25
C ILE A 489 20.80 -22.63 -9.29
N GLU A 490 20.74 -21.78 -8.30
CA GLU A 490 21.49 -20.51 -8.22
C GLU A 490 22.81 -20.61 -7.45
N ARG A 491 23.29 -21.86 -7.16
CA ARG A 491 24.48 -22.10 -6.30
C ARG A 491 25.72 -21.32 -6.73
N ASP A 492 25.94 -21.19 -8.04
CA ASP A 492 27.13 -20.54 -8.56
C ASP A 492 27.03 -19.02 -8.38
N THR A 493 25.87 -18.43 -8.63
CA THR A 493 25.58 -17.02 -8.37
C THR A 493 25.70 -16.69 -6.87
N ILE A 494 25.21 -17.59 -6.01
CA ILE A 494 25.32 -17.45 -4.55
C ILE A 494 26.79 -17.50 -4.11
N ARG A 495 27.58 -18.46 -4.61
CA ARG A 495 29.00 -18.59 -4.31
C ARG A 495 29.81 -17.37 -4.72
N GLU A 496 29.56 -16.85 -5.93
CA GLU A 496 30.19 -15.61 -6.38
C GLU A 496 29.85 -14.41 -5.49
N GLY A 497 28.58 -14.27 -5.10
CA GLY A 497 28.13 -13.23 -4.19
C GLY A 497 28.84 -13.30 -2.84
N TRP A 498 28.93 -14.49 -2.25
CA TRP A 498 29.66 -14.73 -1.00
C TRP A 498 31.17 -14.46 -1.11
N ALA A 499 31.80 -14.83 -2.22
CA ALA A 499 33.22 -14.57 -2.46
C ALA A 499 33.50 -13.06 -2.53
N ARG A 500 32.64 -12.28 -3.21
CA ARG A 500 32.74 -10.79 -3.27
C ARG A 500 32.53 -10.16 -1.90
N PHE A 501 31.53 -10.61 -1.13
CA PHE A 501 31.28 -10.11 0.21
C PHE A 501 32.43 -10.37 1.18
N ARG A 502 33.07 -11.56 1.12
CA ARG A 502 34.27 -11.87 1.91
C ARG A 502 35.46 -10.99 1.52
N ARG A 503 35.63 -10.67 0.23
CA ARG A 503 36.71 -9.78 -0.25
C ARG A 503 36.54 -8.35 0.23
N SER A 504 35.31 -7.84 0.26
CA SER A 504 35.01 -6.47 0.72
C SER A 504 35.21 -6.28 2.24
N ARG A 505 35.23 -7.35 3.03
CA ARG A 505 35.48 -7.32 4.48
C ARG A 505 36.94 -7.52 4.88
N LYS A 506 37.84 -7.90 3.96
CA LYS A 506 39.26 -7.90 4.27
C LYS A 506 39.77 -6.45 4.37
N PRO A 507 40.37 -6.05 5.51
CA PRO A 507 40.99 -4.73 5.59
C PRO A 507 42.06 -4.62 4.49
N ALA A 508 42.14 -3.43 3.88
CA ALA A 508 43.21 -3.13 2.93
C ALA A 508 44.55 -3.48 3.60
N PRO A 509 45.51 -4.15 2.87
CA PRO A 509 46.81 -4.41 3.43
C PRO A 509 47.41 -3.06 3.86
N VAL A 510 47.78 -2.99 5.14
CA VAL A 510 48.53 -1.84 5.68
C VAL A 510 49.80 -1.78 4.85
N GLY A 511 49.87 -0.79 3.97
CA GLY A 511 51.03 -0.52 3.14
C GLY A 511 52.23 -0.35 4.04
N SER A 512 53.24 -1.21 3.89
CA SER A 512 54.58 -0.98 4.41
C SER A 512 55.10 0.28 3.76
N SER A 513 55.11 1.38 4.52
CA SER A 513 55.90 2.55 4.22
C SER A 513 57.37 2.17 4.31
N GLN A 514 58.03 2.08 3.18
CA GLN A 514 59.48 2.33 3.07
C GLN A 514 59.70 3.68 2.43
#